data_519a88d2d95147622a1b428b6730ebef
#
_entry.id   519a88d2d95147622a1b428b6730ebef
#
_cell.length_a   1.000
_cell.length_b   1.000
_cell.length_c   1.000
_cell.angle_alpha   90.00
_cell.angle_beta   90.00
_cell.angle_gamma   90.00
#
_symmetry.space_group_name_H-M   'P 1'
#
loop_
_entity.id
_entity.type
_entity.pdbx_description
1 polymer ?
#
loop_
_entity_poly.entity_id
_entity_poly.type
_entity_poly.pdbx_seq_one_letter_code
_entity_poly.pdbx_strand_id
1 'polypeptide(L)'
;ITYAKGASVLKQLQAYVGRENFLAGVRRHFAAHAWGNATFDDLLRHLEEASGRDLSFWAQQWLKTSGINTLSVALNADESGTITHAYLTQAGDTLRTHRVAVGLYNLQDGKVVRTDRIEMDIDGATTEIPELIGRQLADIDFLLPNDDDLTYCLIELDAGSLQFLLDNIDKFADPMARTLCWSTAWEMTRAGTMRARDFIQLVARGMQAETELAVLERIVLQASSALKNYADPHWAAQSTLLADALLDGAHSPDAQRSIICTQALAKIRLHDSARDYLRGVLESSEDAGL
;
A
#
# COMPACT_ATOMS: atom_id res chain seq x y z
N ILE A 1 15.01 8.54 -4.56
CA ILE A 1 14.01 8.50 -5.67
C ILE A 1 14.42 7.42 -6.68
N THR A 2 15.65 7.44 -7.18
CA THR A 2 16.08 6.56 -8.28
C THR A 2 15.88 5.07 -7.97
N TYR A 3 16.31 4.59 -6.81
CA TYR A 3 16.18 3.18 -6.45
C TYR A 3 14.73 2.74 -6.24
N ALA A 4 13.97 3.43 -5.38
CA ALA A 4 12.62 3.04 -5.05
C ALA A 4 11.66 3.17 -6.26
N LYS A 5 11.67 4.33 -6.94
CA LYS A 5 10.86 4.54 -8.15
C LYS A 5 11.32 3.62 -9.27
N GLY A 6 12.64 3.45 -9.48
CA GLY A 6 13.17 2.57 -10.50
C GLY A 6 12.75 1.11 -10.30
N ALA A 7 12.80 0.61 -9.07
CA ALA A 7 12.33 -0.73 -8.74
C ALA A 7 10.83 -0.92 -9.02
N SER A 8 10.00 0.06 -8.63
CA SER A 8 8.55 0.04 -8.89
C SER A 8 8.22 0.07 -10.38
N VAL A 9 8.95 0.90 -11.16
CA VAL A 9 8.77 0.99 -12.61
C VAL A 9 9.21 -0.30 -13.31
N LEU A 10 10.30 -0.95 -12.86
CA LEU A 10 10.71 -2.25 -13.40
C LEU A 10 9.73 -3.37 -13.04
N LYS A 11 9.15 -3.34 -11.83
CA LYS A 11 8.08 -4.26 -11.43
C LYS A 11 6.85 -4.09 -12.31
N GLN A 12 6.46 -2.84 -12.57
CA GLN A 12 5.38 -2.51 -13.48
C GLN A 12 5.66 -2.99 -14.92
N LEU A 13 6.88 -2.79 -15.43
CA LEU A 13 7.29 -3.31 -16.73
C LEU A 13 7.18 -4.83 -16.79
N GLN A 14 7.62 -5.52 -15.73
CA GLN A 14 7.48 -6.98 -15.62
C GLN A 14 6.01 -7.41 -15.65
N ALA A 15 5.12 -6.72 -14.92
CA ALA A 15 3.69 -7.01 -14.96
C ALA A 15 3.10 -6.75 -16.36
N TYR A 16 3.49 -5.65 -17.01
CA TYR A 16 3.01 -5.25 -18.32
C TYR A 16 3.39 -6.23 -19.43
N VAL A 17 4.63 -6.70 -19.46
CA VAL A 17 5.09 -7.66 -20.49
C VAL A 17 4.83 -9.12 -20.13
N GLY A 18 4.49 -9.39 -18.88
CA GLY A 18 4.37 -10.73 -18.31
C GLY A 18 5.73 -11.29 -17.83
N ARG A 19 5.71 -11.99 -16.69
CA ARG A 19 6.92 -12.46 -16.00
C ARG A 19 7.82 -13.34 -16.88
N GLU A 20 7.23 -14.29 -17.61
CA GLU A 20 7.99 -15.22 -18.46
C GLU A 20 8.69 -14.47 -19.62
N ASN A 21 8.00 -13.55 -20.25
CA ASN A 21 8.54 -12.71 -21.32
C ASN A 21 9.63 -11.78 -20.77
N PHE A 22 9.43 -11.21 -19.60
CA PHE A 22 10.43 -10.39 -18.92
C PHE A 22 11.72 -11.17 -18.68
N LEU A 23 11.64 -12.36 -18.12
CA LEU A 23 12.81 -13.22 -17.89
C LEU A 23 13.48 -13.67 -19.19
N ALA A 24 12.70 -13.96 -20.23
CA ALA A 24 13.25 -14.31 -21.55
C ALA A 24 13.99 -13.13 -22.19
N GLY A 25 13.41 -11.92 -22.15
CA GLY A 25 14.05 -10.70 -22.65
C GLY A 25 15.34 -10.35 -21.89
N VAL A 26 15.31 -10.44 -20.56
CA VAL A 26 16.50 -10.21 -19.72
C VAL A 26 17.62 -11.22 -20.04
N ARG A 27 17.31 -12.52 -20.22
CA ARG A 27 18.31 -13.53 -20.65
C ARG A 27 18.92 -13.19 -22.01
N ARG A 28 18.11 -12.78 -22.98
CA ARG A 28 18.59 -12.33 -24.30
C ARG A 28 19.49 -11.11 -24.19
N HIS A 29 19.09 -10.14 -23.37
CA HIS A 29 19.86 -8.93 -23.12
C HIS A 29 21.26 -9.25 -22.57
N PHE A 30 21.36 -10.06 -21.52
CA PHE A 30 22.65 -10.46 -20.96
C PHE A 30 23.51 -11.30 -21.91
N ALA A 31 22.89 -12.18 -22.72
CA ALA A 31 23.62 -12.96 -23.71
C ALA A 31 24.19 -12.06 -24.84
N ALA A 32 23.41 -11.07 -25.28
CA ALA A 32 23.83 -10.16 -26.35
C ALA A 32 24.91 -9.16 -25.93
N HIS A 33 24.94 -8.79 -24.64
CA HIS A 33 25.84 -7.77 -24.09
C HIS A 33 26.83 -8.34 -23.04
N ALA A 34 27.13 -9.65 -23.13
CA ALA A 34 28.08 -10.29 -22.22
C ALA A 34 29.44 -9.58 -22.27
N TRP A 35 29.93 -9.18 -21.06
CA TRP A 35 31.19 -8.47 -20.86
C TRP A 35 31.29 -7.11 -21.56
N GLY A 36 30.17 -6.58 -22.02
CA GLY A 36 30.05 -5.26 -22.66
C GLY A 36 29.15 -4.30 -21.91
N ASN A 37 29.00 -3.11 -22.45
CA ASN A 37 28.05 -2.11 -21.98
C ASN A 37 26.74 -2.22 -22.76
N ALA A 38 25.64 -1.87 -22.10
CA ALA A 38 24.32 -1.81 -22.71
C ALA A 38 23.58 -0.54 -22.25
N THR A 39 22.63 -0.13 -23.05
CA THR A 39 21.70 0.94 -22.73
C THR A 39 20.37 0.37 -22.24
N PHE A 40 19.52 1.24 -21.70
CA PHE A 40 18.17 0.82 -21.34
C PHE A 40 17.33 0.49 -22.59
N ASP A 41 17.55 1.17 -23.69
CA ASP A 41 16.88 0.89 -24.98
C ASP A 41 17.22 -0.51 -25.50
N ASP A 42 18.44 -0.99 -25.27
CA ASP A 42 18.82 -2.38 -25.61
C ASP A 42 18.00 -3.38 -24.78
N LEU A 43 17.76 -3.10 -23.49
CA LEU A 43 16.90 -3.95 -22.68
C LEU A 43 15.46 -3.94 -23.18
N LEU A 44 14.90 -2.75 -23.46
CA LEU A 44 13.53 -2.62 -23.96
C LEU A 44 13.33 -3.40 -25.27
N ARG A 45 14.26 -3.30 -26.23
CA ARG A 45 14.20 -4.06 -27.48
C ARG A 45 14.12 -5.57 -27.25
N HIS A 46 14.92 -6.12 -26.35
CA HIS A 46 14.85 -7.56 -26.04
C HIS A 46 13.56 -7.97 -25.31
N LEU A 47 12.97 -7.06 -24.55
CA LEU A 47 11.68 -7.27 -23.90
C LEU A 47 10.53 -7.18 -24.94
N GLU A 48 10.59 -6.27 -25.90
CA GLU A 48 9.66 -6.18 -27.05
C GLU A 48 9.68 -7.48 -27.86
N GLU A 49 10.87 -7.95 -28.24
CA GLU A 49 11.05 -9.21 -28.98
C GLU A 49 10.50 -10.42 -28.20
N ALA A 50 10.59 -10.41 -26.88
CA ALA A 50 10.12 -11.51 -26.05
C ALA A 50 8.60 -11.48 -25.80
N SER A 51 8.02 -10.28 -25.67
CA SER A 51 6.62 -10.11 -25.29
C SER A 51 5.67 -9.84 -26.46
N GLY A 52 6.20 -9.37 -27.58
CA GLY A 52 5.41 -8.88 -28.72
C GLY A 52 4.66 -7.57 -28.43
N ARG A 53 4.97 -6.87 -27.33
CA ARG A 53 4.39 -5.57 -26.98
C ARG A 53 5.30 -4.43 -27.41
N ASP A 54 4.72 -3.33 -27.90
CA ASP A 54 5.44 -2.07 -28.14
C ASP A 54 5.77 -1.41 -26.79
N LEU A 55 7.07 -1.26 -26.50
CA LEU A 55 7.57 -0.63 -25.30
C LEU A 55 8.08 0.80 -25.53
N SER A 56 8.13 1.28 -26.75
CA SER A 56 8.52 2.66 -27.06
C SER A 56 7.52 3.66 -26.45
N PHE A 57 6.23 3.37 -26.59
CA PHE A 57 5.15 4.13 -25.98
C PHE A 57 5.19 4.04 -24.45
N TRP A 58 5.41 2.85 -23.88
CA TRP A 58 5.59 2.64 -22.46
C TRP A 58 6.75 3.47 -21.89
N ALA A 59 7.92 3.43 -22.55
CA ALA A 59 9.10 4.18 -22.14
C ALA A 59 8.84 5.70 -22.16
N GLN A 60 8.12 6.20 -23.17
CA GLN A 60 7.73 7.61 -23.23
C GLN A 60 6.86 8.02 -22.04
N GLN A 61 5.87 7.22 -21.70
CA GLN A 61 4.96 7.51 -20.58
C GLN A 61 5.65 7.41 -19.23
N TRP A 62 6.44 6.37 -18.98
CA TRP A 62 6.95 6.06 -17.66
C TRP A 62 8.29 6.69 -17.33
N LEU A 63 9.14 6.96 -18.31
CA LEU A 63 10.49 7.46 -18.11
C LEU A 63 10.67 8.93 -18.48
N LYS A 64 9.82 9.47 -19.36
CA LYS A 64 9.98 10.83 -19.89
C LYS A 64 8.88 11.78 -19.42
N THR A 65 8.01 11.35 -18.49
CA THR A 65 6.99 12.18 -17.87
C THR A 65 7.18 12.25 -16.36
N SER A 66 6.69 13.32 -15.74
CA SER A 66 6.64 13.51 -14.29
C SER A 66 5.25 13.19 -13.74
N GLY A 67 5.12 13.20 -12.42
CA GLY A 67 3.87 12.95 -11.70
C GLY A 67 3.61 11.46 -11.43
N ILE A 68 2.51 11.20 -10.75
CA ILE A 68 2.03 9.87 -10.38
C ILE A 68 0.52 9.84 -10.63
N ASN A 69 -0.02 8.69 -11.03
CA ASN A 69 -1.45 8.52 -11.23
C ASN A 69 -2.10 8.03 -9.95
N THR A 70 -3.32 8.47 -9.70
CA THR A 70 -4.19 7.92 -8.65
C THR A 70 -5.19 6.99 -9.30
N LEU A 71 -5.30 5.78 -8.77
CA LEU A 71 -6.24 4.76 -9.23
C LEU A 71 -7.32 4.53 -8.17
N SER A 72 -8.57 4.43 -8.61
CA SER A 72 -9.71 4.07 -7.76
C SER A 72 -10.73 3.23 -8.51
N VAL A 73 -11.56 2.49 -7.78
CA VAL A 73 -12.68 1.72 -8.35
C VAL A 73 -13.97 2.49 -8.14
N ALA A 74 -14.74 2.69 -9.21
CA ALA A 74 -16.06 3.29 -9.17
C ALA A 74 -17.11 2.24 -9.54
N LEU A 75 -18.11 2.05 -8.69
CA LEU A 75 -19.21 1.11 -8.87
C LEU A 75 -20.56 1.83 -8.86
N ASN A 76 -21.48 1.39 -9.72
CA ASN A 76 -22.89 1.70 -9.62
C ASN A 76 -23.67 0.38 -9.50
N ALA A 77 -24.63 0.34 -8.59
CA ALA A 77 -25.55 -0.77 -8.42
C ALA A 77 -27.00 -0.30 -8.56
N ASP A 78 -27.86 -1.20 -8.96
CA ASP A 78 -29.31 -0.98 -9.00
C ASP A 78 -29.94 -1.12 -7.61
N GLU A 79 -31.27 -0.97 -7.54
CA GLU A 79 -32.03 -1.08 -6.28
C GLU A 79 -31.94 -2.48 -5.64
N SER A 80 -31.61 -3.51 -6.41
CA SER A 80 -31.41 -4.89 -5.91
C SER A 80 -30.00 -5.12 -5.38
N GLY A 81 -29.08 -4.14 -5.52
CA GLY A 81 -27.67 -4.26 -5.20
C GLY A 81 -26.84 -4.93 -6.29
N THR A 82 -27.42 -5.18 -7.47
CA THR A 82 -26.68 -5.75 -8.61
C THR A 82 -25.81 -4.67 -9.25
N ILE A 83 -24.52 -4.91 -9.39
CA ILE A 83 -23.57 -3.99 -10.02
C ILE A 83 -23.92 -3.84 -11.50
N THR A 84 -24.28 -2.64 -11.92
CA THR A 84 -24.65 -2.29 -13.30
C THR A 84 -23.49 -1.70 -14.08
N HIS A 85 -22.57 -1.00 -13.40
CA HIS A 85 -21.36 -0.43 -13.98
C HIS A 85 -20.21 -0.55 -12.99
N ALA A 86 -19.04 -0.87 -13.51
CA ALA A 86 -17.81 -0.95 -12.75
C ALA A 86 -16.65 -0.42 -13.59
N TYR A 87 -15.90 0.53 -13.04
CA TYR A 87 -14.76 1.13 -13.71
C TYR A 87 -13.56 1.22 -12.79
N LEU A 88 -12.37 0.95 -13.34
CA LEU A 88 -11.14 1.46 -12.76
C LEU A 88 -10.90 2.85 -13.34
N THR A 89 -10.77 3.83 -12.46
CA THR A 89 -10.55 5.23 -12.83
C THR A 89 -9.10 5.60 -12.61
N GLN A 90 -8.59 6.47 -13.46
CA GLN A 90 -7.24 7.01 -13.39
C GLN A 90 -7.28 8.53 -13.42
N ALA A 91 -6.63 9.17 -12.44
CA ALA A 91 -6.45 10.63 -12.37
C ALA A 91 -4.97 11.00 -12.37
N GLY A 92 -4.64 12.18 -12.90
CA GLY A 92 -3.29 12.75 -12.96
C GLY A 92 -3.09 13.61 -14.19
N ASP A 93 -2.02 14.42 -14.20
CA ASP A 93 -1.71 15.33 -15.32
C ASP A 93 -1.38 14.58 -16.62
N THR A 94 -0.76 13.42 -16.48
CA THR A 94 -0.45 12.52 -17.60
C THR A 94 -1.03 11.15 -17.28
N LEU A 95 -2.00 10.71 -18.08
CA LEU A 95 -2.54 9.37 -17.97
C LEU A 95 -1.57 8.37 -18.61
N ARG A 96 -1.40 7.22 -17.95
CA ARG A 96 -0.47 6.17 -18.39
C ARG A 96 -1.18 4.85 -18.57
N THR A 97 -0.63 4.02 -19.42
CA THR A 97 -1.05 2.62 -19.51
C THR A 97 -0.48 1.86 -18.33
N HIS A 98 -1.32 1.13 -17.60
CA HIS A 98 -0.92 0.29 -16.48
C HIS A 98 -1.37 -1.15 -16.70
N ARG A 99 -0.62 -2.10 -16.18
CA ARG A 99 -1.09 -3.44 -15.85
C ARG A 99 -1.40 -3.47 -14.38
N VAL A 100 -2.64 -3.75 -14.01
CA VAL A 100 -3.11 -3.72 -12.62
C VAL A 100 -3.92 -4.96 -12.29
N ALA A 101 -4.07 -5.23 -11.00
CA ALA A 101 -5.06 -6.17 -10.49
C ALA A 101 -6.01 -5.45 -9.54
N VAL A 102 -7.28 -5.80 -9.59
CA VAL A 102 -8.28 -5.42 -8.58
C VAL A 102 -8.56 -6.65 -7.74
N GLY A 103 -8.20 -6.59 -6.46
CA GLY A 103 -8.48 -7.63 -5.49
C GLY A 103 -9.86 -7.44 -4.87
N LEU A 104 -10.64 -8.53 -4.79
CA LEU A 104 -11.90 -8.60 -4.07
C LEU A 104 -11.66 -9.34 -2.77
N TYR A 105 -12.06 -8.76 -1.66
CA TYR A 105 -11.82 -9.31 -0.34
C TYR A 105 -13.10 -9.40 0.47
N ASN A 106 -13.20 -10.45 1.29
CA ASN A 106 -14.32 -10.67 2.19
C ASN A 106 -13.83 -11.10 3.59
N LEU A 107 -14.60 -10.73 4.61
CA LEU A 107 -14.40 -11.20 5.97
C LEU A 107 -14.99 -12.61 6.12
N GLN A 108 -14.13 -13.61 6.24
CA GLN A 108 -14.49 -15.02 6.40
C GLN A 108 -13.81 -15.58 7.64
N ASP A 109 -14.58 -16.19 8.54
CA ASP A 109 -14.06 -16.81 9.77
C ASP A 109 -13.12 -15.90 10.60
N GLY A 110 -13.45 -14.60 10.64
CA GLY A 110 -12.66 -13.59 11.37
C GLY A 110 -11.39 -13.13 10.68
N LYS A 111 -11.16 -13.52 9.42
CA LYS A 111 -10.03 -13.08 8.58
C LYS A 111 -10.53 -12.44 7.30
N VAL A 112 -9.85 -11.39 6.87
CA VAL A 112 -10.06 -10.78 5.56
C VAL A 112 -9.19 -11.52 4.55
N VAL A 113 -9.85 -12.20 3.63
CA VAL A 113 -9.21 -13.04 2.61
C VAL A 113 -9.59 -12.59 1.22
N ARG A 114 -8.67 -12.73 0.26
CA ARG A 114 -8.95 -12.46 -1.14
C ARG A 114 -9.82 -13.57 -1.71
N THR A 115 -10.99 -13.22 -2.21
CA THR A 115 -11.96 -14.17 -2.81
C THR A 115 -11.87 -14.19 -4.31
N ASP A 116 -11.44 -13.09 -4.93
CA ASP A 116 -11.25 -13.01 -6.39
C ASP A 116 -10.20 -11.96 -6.74
N ARG A 117 -9.68 -12.02 -7.98
CA ARG A 117 -8.66 -11.12 -8.50
C ARG A 117 -8.83 -10.92 -10.00
N ILE A 118 -9.06 -9.69 -10.40
CA ILE A 118 -9.24 -9.30 -11.80
C ILE A 118 -7.99 -8.55 -12.24
N GLU A 119 -7.26 -9.10 -13.22
CA GLU A 119 -6.05 -8.48 -13.77
C GLU A 119 -6.31 -7.94 -15.16
N MET A 120 -5.99 -6.67 -15.40
CA MET A 120 -6.33 -5.96 -16.62
C MET A 120 -5.30 -4.92 -17.01
N ASP A 121 -5.22 -4.61 -18.29
CA ASP A 121 -4.56 -3.40 -18.77
C ASP A 121 -5.55 -2.24 -18.69
N ILE A 122 -5.09 -1.08 -18.20
CA ILE A 122 -5.88 0.15 -18.19
C ILE A 122 -5.22 1.22 -19.04
N ASP A 123 -6.04 2.00 -19.72
CA ASP A 123 -5.64 3.14 -20.55
C ASP A 123 -6.68 4.25 -20.47
N GLY A 124 -6.20 5.50 -20.49
CA GLY A 124 -7.08 6.64 -20.34
C GLY A 124 -7.63 6.86 -18.93
N ALA A 125 -8.67 7.69 -18.82
CA ALA A 125 -9.21 8.11 -17.53
C ALA A 125 -10.11 7.06 -16.86
N THR A 126 -10.73 6.18 -17.65
CA THR A 126 -11.65 5.14 -17.18
C THR A 126 -11.52 3.89 -18.03
N THR A 127 -11.47 2.73 -17.37
CA THR A 127 -11.49 1.41 -18.01
C THR A 127 -12.54 0.56 -17.33
N GLU A 128 -13.46 -0.01 -18.11
CA GLU A 128 -14.52 -0.87 -17.57
C GLU A 128 -13.97 -2.16 -16.98
N ILE A 129 -14.61 -2.64 -15.91
CA ILE A 129 -14.31 -3.95 -15.27
C ILE A 129 -15.53 -4.86 -15.50
N PRO A 130 -15.66 -5.48 -16.68
CA PRO A 130 -16.85 -6.24 -17.02
C PRO A 130 -17.11 -7.43 -16.10
N GLU A 131 -16.06 -8.00 -15.50
CA GLU A 131 -16.16 -9.13 -14.57
C GLU A 131 -16.90 -8.81 -13.27
N LEU A 132 -17.07 -7.54 -12.94
CA LEU A 132 -17.86 -7.08 -11.78
C LEU A 132 -19.33 -6.85 -12.12
N ILE A 133 -19.68 -6.64 -13.39
CA ILE A 133 -21.05 -6.37 -13.82
C ILE A 133 -21.91 -7.62 -13.58
N GLY A 134 -23.06 -7.43 -12.95
CA GLY A 134 -23.99 -8.50 -12.60
C GLY A 134 -23.71 -9.20 -11.25
N ARG A 135 -22.58 -8.91 -10.58
CA ARG A 135 -22.33 -9.38 -9.21
C ARG A 135 -23.17 -8.58 -8.21
N GLN A 136 -23.42 -9.16 -7.05
CA GLN A 136 -24.04 -8.46 -5.92
C GLN A 136 -23.00 -7.63 -5.18
N LEU A 137 -23.28 -6.35 -4.94
CA LEU A 137 -22.40 -5.48 -4.18
C LEU A 137 -22.20 -6.00 -2.74
N ALA A 138 -23.22 -6.62 -2.18
CA ALA A 138 -23.18 -7.23 -0.84
C ALA A 138 -22.23 -8.45 -0.72
N ASP A 139 -21.80 -9.02 -1.85
CA ASP A 139 -20.84 -10.12 -1.88
C ASP A 139 -19.39 -9.65 -1.87
N ILE A 140 -19.14 -8.33 -1.77
CA ILE A 140 -17.82 -7.72 -1.80
C ILE A 140 -17.68 -6.78 -0.60
N ASP A 141 -16.88 -7.16 0.38
CA ASP A 141 -16.64 -6.32 1.56
C ASP A 141 -15.59 -5.23 1.31
N PHE A 142 -14.58 -5.53 0.46
CA PHE A 142 -13.48 -4.62 0.23
C PHE A 142 -12.88 -4.81 -1.17
N LEU A 143 -12.61 -3.69 -1.85
CA LEU A 143 -11.93 -3.65 -3.14
C LEU A 143 -10.55 -3.00 -2.99
N LEU A 144 -9.52 -3.70 -3.46
CA LEU A 144 -8.15 -3.19 -3.47
C LEU A 144 -7.68 -2.93 -4.90
N PRO A 145 -7.67 -1.67 -5.37
CA PRO A 145 -7.01 -1.32 -6.61
C PRO A 145 -5.50 -1.56 -6.52
N ASN A 146 -4.89 -1.99 -7.60
CA ASN A 146 -3.47 -2.34 -7.68
C ASN A 146 -3.06 -3.44 -6.67
N ASP A 147 -3.93 -4.42 -6.46
CA ASP A 147 -3.59 -5.61 -5.67
C ASP A 147 -2.31 -6.29 -6.21
N ASP A 148 -1.52 -6.89 -5.31
CA ASP A 148 -0.16 -7.40 -5.57
C ASP A 148 0.88 -6.31 -5.96
N ASP A 149 0.52 -5.01 -5.88
CA ASP A 149 1.43 -3.88 -6.17
C ASP A 149 2.07 -3.97 -7.55
N LEU A 150 1.26 -4.18 -8.60
CA LEU A 150 1.75 -4.39 -9.96
C LEU A 150 2.24 -3.11 -10.63
N THR A 151 1.77 -1.95 -10.22
CA THR A 151 2.12 -0.66 -10.85
C THR A 151 2.50 0.41 -9.84
N TYR A 152 3.22 1.42 -10.31
CA TYR A 152 3.57 2.61 -9.53
C TYR A 152 2.43 3.64 -9.60
N CYS A 153 1.60 3.66 -8.57
CA CYS A 153 0.46 4.59 -8.47
C CYS A 153 0.14 4.93 -7.01
N LEU A 154 -0.69 5.95 -6.83
CA LEU A 154 -1.46 6.14 -5.61
C LEU A 154 -2.77 5.37 -5.71
N ILE A 155 -3.27 4.89 -4.59
CA ILE A 155 -4.58 4.23 -4.49
C ILE A 155 -5.51 5.16 -3.71
N GLU A 156 -6.73 5.34 -4.20
CA GLU A 156 -7.81 5.96 -3.47
C GLU A 156 -8.94 4.96 -3.31
N LEU A 157 -9.28 4.66 -2.05
CA LEU A 157 -10.36 3.73 -1.71
C LEU A 157 -11.69 4.46 -1.78
N ASP A 158 -12.73 3.78 -2.22
CA ASP A 158 -14.10 4.23 -2.06
C ASP A 158 -14.48 4.29 -0.56
N ALA A 159 -15.56 5.00 -0.24
CA ALA A 159 -15.97 5.22 1.15
C ALA A 159 -16.30 3.91 1.90
N GLY A 160 -16.89 2.94 1.22
CA GLY A 160 -17.22 1.63 1.81
C GLY A 160 -15.96 0.82 2.12
N SER A 161 -15.04 0.72 1.17
CA SER A 161 -13.73 0.07 1.34
C SER A 161 -12.90 0.76 2.42
N LEU A 162 -12.90 2.10 2.47
CA LEU A 162 -12.18 2.82 3.53
C LEU A 162 -12.76 2.52 4.92
N GLN A 163 -14.09 2.51 5.06
CA GLN A 163 -14.72 2.19 6.33
C GLN A 163 -14.45 0.74 6.73
N PHE A 164 -14.54 -0.20 5.80
CA PHE A 164 -14.22 -1.60 6.05
C PHE A 164 -12.77 -1.77 6.52
N LEU A 165 -11.83 -1.07 5.88
CA LEU A 165 -10.42 -1.07 6.28
C LEU A 165 -10.22 -0.57 7.71
N LEU A 166 -10.86 0.55 8.09
CA LEU A 166 -10.80 1.10 9.45
C LEU A 166 -11.27 0.10 10.51
N ASP A 167 -12.21 -0.76 10.16
CA ASP A 167 -12.79 -1.73 11.09
C ASP A 167 -12.08 -3.09 11.11
N ASN A 168 -11.26 -3.41 10.08
CA ASN A 168 -10.76 -4.77 9.88
C ASN A 168 -9.28 -4.90 9.49
N ILE A 169 -8.46 -3.86 9.59
CA ILE A 169 -7.04 -3.92 9.16
C ILE A 169 -6.26 -5.03 9.88
N ASP A 170 -6.58 -5.28 11.14
CA ASP A 170 -5.99 -6.33 11.98
C ASP A 170 -6.34 -7.75 11.53
N LYS A 171 -7.33 -7.90 10.65
CA LYS A 171 -7.84 -9.19 10.15
C LYS A 171 -7.31 -9.57 8.78
N PHE A 172 -6.64 -8.67 8.05
CA PHE A 172 -6.07 -9.00 6.75
C PHE A 172 -5.06 -10.13 6.85
N ALA A 173 -5.36 -11.25 6.21
CA ALA A 173 -4.54 -12.46 6.28
C ALA A 173 -3.26 -12.35 5.43
N ASP A 174 -3.37 -11.69 4.26
CA ASP A 174 -2.25 -11.49 3.35
C ASP A 174 -1.40 -10.27 3.77
N PRO A 175 -0.09 -10.47 4.10
CA PRO A 175 0.81 -9.37 4.47
C PRO A 175 1.00 -8.34 3.36
N MET A 176 0.96 -8.74 2.07
CA MET A 176 1.12 -7.81 0.95
C MET A 176 -0.10 -6.89 0.84
N ALA A 177 -1.31 -7.44 0.86
CA ALA A 177 -2.54 -6.66 0.83
C ALA A 177 -2.61 -5.71 2.04
N ARG A 178 -2.26 -6.19 3.25
CA ARG A 178 -2.19 -5.38 4.46
C ARG A 178 -1.19 -4.24 4.33
N THR A 179 0.00 -4.49 3.76
CA THR A 179 1.02 -3.46 3.50
C THR A 179 0.53 -2.40 2.52
N LEU A 180 -0.18 -2.80 1.46
CA LEU A 180 -0.81 -1.87 0.52
C LEU A 180 -1.87 -1.02 1.20
N CYS A 181 -2.70 -1.61 2.06
CA CYS A 181 -3.69 -0.89 2.85
C CYS A 181 -3.05 0.16 3.77
N TRP A 182 -1.95 -0.17 4.46
CA TRP A 182 -1.17 0.79 5.26
C TRP A 182 -0.65 1.95 4.42
N SER A 183 -0.03 1.65 3.27
CA SER A 183 0.48 2.67 2.35
C SER A 183 -0.63 3.56 1.81
N THR A 184 -1.75 2.96 1.41
CA THR A 184 -2.92 3.69 0.90
C THR A 184 -3.48 4.65 1.94
N ALA A 185 -3.73 4.18 3.16
CA ALA A 185 -4.23 5.02 4.26
C ALA A 185 -3.28 6.18 4.58
N TRP A 186 -1.97 5.93 4.56
CA TRP A 186 -0.98 6.99 4.75
C TRP A 186 -0.99 8.03 3.63
N GLU A 187 -1.01 7.61 2.37
CA GLU A 187 -1.04 8.54 1.23
C GLU A 187 -2.36 9.32 1.18
N MET A 188 -3.50 8.70 1.48
CA MET A 188 -4.78 9.40 1.63
C MET A 188 -4.75 10.43 2.78
N THR A 189 -4.06 10.13 3.88
CA THR A 189 -3.86 11.09 4.99
C THR A 189 -3.01 12.28 4.54
N ARG A 190 -1.93 12.04 3.81
CA ARG A 190 -1.07 13.11 3.27
C ARG A 190 -1.77 13.96 2.22
N ALA A 191 -2.63 13.37 1.43
CA ALA A 191 -3.45 14.06 0.43
C ALA A 191 -4.64 14.83 1.04
N GLY A 192 -4.97 14.59 2.33
CA GLY A 192 -6.10 15.22 3.02
C GLY A 192 -7.45 14.57 2.70
N THR A 193 -7.48 13.42 2.03
CA THR A 193 -8.69 12.64 1.73
C THR A 193 -9.07 11.69 2.88
N MET A 194 -8.14 11.42 3.80
CA MET A 194 -8.38 10.70 5.05
C MET A 194 -7.97 11.58 6.25
N ARG A 195 -8.78 11.62 7.30
CA ARG A 195 -8.44 12.39 8.50
C ARG A 195 -7.28 11.76 9.25
N ALA A 196 -6.33 12.57 9.71
CA ALA A 196 -5.16 12.08 10.46
C ALA A 196 -5.54 11.26 11.71
N ARG A 197 -6.60 11.64 12.41
CA ARG A 197 -7.10 10.88 13.57
C ARG A 197 -7.56 9.48 13.20
N ASP A 198 -8.18 9.30 12.03
CA ASP A 198 -8.66 8.00 11.57
C ASP A 198 -7.47 7.10 11.21
N PHE A 199 -6.42 7.66 10.60
CA PHE A 199 -5.16 6.95 10.37
C PHE A 199 -4.48 6.52 11.67
N ILE A 200 -4.44 7.41 12.68
CA ILE A 200 -3.87 7.08 14.00
C ILE A 200 -4.69 5.96 14.67
N GLN A 201 -6.02 6.01 14.57
CA GLN A 201 -6.90 4.93 15.05
C GLN A 201 -6.65 3.61 14.34
N LEU A 202 -6.49 3.66 13.02
CA LEU A 202 -6.16 2.49 12.18
C LEU A 202 -4.85 1.85 12.66
N VAL A 203 -3.79 2.65 12.85
CA VAL A 203 -2.50 2.14 13.32
C VAL A 203 -2.61 1.59 14.75
N ALA A 204 -3.25 2.32 15.67
CA ALA A 204 -3.42 1.87 17.05
C ALA A 204 -4.17 0.52 17.14
N ARG A 205 -5.17 0.31 16.27
CA ARG A 205 -5.91 -0.96 16.20
C ARG A 205 -5.06 -2.09 15.59
N GLY A 206 -4.40 -1.82 14.46
CA GLY A 206 -3.83 -2.89 13.64
C GLY A 206 -2.36 -3.21 13.92
N MET A 207 -1.62 -2.32 14.59
CA MET A 207 -0.18 -2.51 14.79
C MET A 207 0.20 -3.78 15.55
N GLN A 208 -0.68 -4.25 16.44
CA GLN A 208 -0.42 -5.48 17.20
C GLN A 208 -0.55 -6.74 16.32
N ALA A 209 -1.36 -6.70 15.27
CA ALA A 209 -1.51 -7.79 14.30
C ALA A 209 -0.47 -7.76 13.17
N GLU A 210 0.33 -6.68 13.07
CA GLU A 210 1.36 -6.59 12.03
C GLU A 210 2.53 -7.53 12.32
N THR A 211 2.84 -8.41 11.40
CA THR A 211 3.89 -9.44 11.54
C THR A 211 5.23 -9.02 10.94
N GLU A 212 5.19 -8.09 9.99
CA GLU A 212 6.38 -7.61 9.30
C GLU A 212 6.98 -6.42 10.07
N LEU A 213 8.11 -6.63 10.76
CA LEU A 213 8.73 -5.62 11.63
C LEU A 213 9.11 -4.34 10.89
N ALA A 214 9.57 -4.42 9.64
CA ALA A 214 9.87 -3.25 8.84
C ALA A 214 8.60 -2.43 8.50
N VAL A 215 7.46 -3.09 8.32
CA VAL A 215 6.17 -2.44 8.14
C VAL A 215 5.71 -1.80 9.44
N LEU A 216 5.82 -2.53 10.57
CA LEU A 216 5.50 -2.01 11.90
C LEU A 216 6.29 -0.72 12.20
N GLU A 217 7.61 -0.73 12.03
CA GLU A 217 8.44 0.46 12.24
C GLU A 217 7.96 1.64 11.38
N ARG A 218 7.64 1.38 10.12
CA ARG A 218 7.18 2.39 9.19
C ARG A 218 5.83 2.99 9.58
N ILE A 219 4.83 2.17 9.89
CA ILE A 219 3.49 2.67 10.24
C ILE A 219 3.50 3.44 11.57
N VAL A 220 4.30 3.03 12.53
CA VAL A 220 4.49 3.72 13.80
C VAL A 220 5.14 5.09 13.58
N LEU A 221 6.16 5.19 12.72
CA LEU A 221 6.77 6.47 12.32
C LEU A 221 5.77 7.37 11.61
N GLN A 222 4.96 6.83 10.70
CA GLN A 222 3.92 7.55 9.98
C GLN A 222 2.82 8.05 10.92
N ALA A 223 2.36 7.21 11.89
CA ALA A 223 1.37 7.62 12.89
C ALA A 223 1.90 8.74 13.81
N SER A 224 3.17 8.66 14.20
CA SER A 224 3.83 9.72 14.97
C SER A 224 3.90 11.03 14.16
N SER A 225 4.19 10.94 12.87
CA SER A 225 4.18 12.08 11.95
C SER A 225 2.75 12.63 11.76
N ALA A 226 1.75 11.76 11.62
CA ALA A 226 0.35 12.15 11.52
C ALA A 226 -0.11 12.92 12.77
N LEU A 227 0.23 12.41 13.94
CA LEU A 227 -0.09 13.05 15.22
C LEU A 227 0.52 14.45 15.34
N LYS A 228 1.77 14.59 14.92
CA LYS A 228 2.52 15.84 15.06
C LYS A 228 2.17 16.89 14.01
N ASN A 229 1.94 16.49 12.76
CA ASN A 229 1.95 17.40 11.62
C ASN A 229 0.60 17.52 10.89
N TYR A 230 -0.30 16.56 11.04
CA TYR A 230 -1.56 16.48 10.27
C TYR A 230 -2.81 16.48 11.16
N ALA A 231 -2.70 16.04 12.41
CA ALA A 231 -3.85 16.02 13.32
C ALA A 231 -4.17 17.42 13.84
N ASP A 232 -5.45 17.63 14.18
CA ASP A 232 -5.87 18.83 14.92
C ASP A 232 -5.07 18.94 16.23
N PRO A 233 -4.40 20.09 16.51
CA PRO A 233 -3.53 20.24 17.67
C PRO A 233 -4.24 20.03 19.02
N HIS A 234 -5.52 20.42 19.10
CA HIS A 234 -6.30 20.27 20.34
C HIS A 234 -6.62 18.81 20.60
N TRP A 235 -7.05 18.08 19.56
CA TRP A 235 -7.28 16.64 19.65
C TRP A 235 -5.97 15.89 19.94
N ALA A 236 -4.89 16.21 19.24
CA ALA A 236 -3.57 15.59 19.41
C ALA A 236 -3.03 15.79 20.85
N ALA A 237 -3.30 16.96 21.44
CA ALA A 237 -2.90 17.27 22.82
C ALA A 237 -3.63 16.44 23.89
N GLN A 238 -4.81 15.92 23.59
CA GLN A 238 -5.65 15.15 24.53
C GLN A 238 -5.63 13.64 24.23
N SER A 239 -5.26 13.23 23.02
CA SER A 239 -5.30 11.82 22.61
C SER A 239 -4.15 11.03 23.25
N THR A 240 -4.48 9.93 23.91
CA THR A 240 -3.53 8.93 24.43
C THR A 240 -3.42 7.72 23.50
N LEU A 241 -4.27 7.63 22.49
CA LEU A 241 -4.51 6.43 21.68
C LEU A 241 -3.24 5.79 21.12
N LEU A 242 -2.35 6.59 20.50
CA LEU A 242 -1.09 6.08 19.97
C LEU A 242 -0.13 5.68 21.09
N ALA A 243 -0.09 6.45 22.19
CA ALA A 243 0.77 6.14 23.33
C ALA A 243 0.35 4.83 24.02
N ASP A 244 -0.97 4.60 24.17
CA ASP A 244 -1.50 3.36 24.73
C ASP A 244 -1.12 2.15 23.86
N ALA A 245 -1.34 2.24 22.54
CA ALA A 245 -1.00 1.17 21.61
C ALA A 245 0.52 0.88 21.54
N LEU A 246 1.35 1.90 21.62
CA LEU A 246 2.80 1.75 21.69
C LEU A 246 3.26 1.15 23.01
N LEU A 247 2.62 1.51 24.13
CA LEU A 247 2.93 0.93 25.43
C LEU A 247 2.59 -0.56 25.48
N ASP A 248 1.45 -0.96 24.89
CA ASP A 248 1.12 -2.39 24.73
C ASP A 248 2.16 -3.12 23.89
N GLY A 249 2.58 -2.54 22.75
CA GLY A 249 3.62 -3.10 21.91
C GLY A 249 5.00 -3.16 22.60
N ALA A 250 5.30 -2.22 23.47
CA ALA A 250 6.53 -2.19 24.25
C ALA A 250 6.61 -3.34 25.29
N HIS A 251 5.47 -3.86 25.73
CA HIS A 251 5.38 -5.05 26.60
C HIS A 251 5.35 -6.37 25.80
N SER A 252 5.54 -6.35 24.49
CA SER A 252 5.56 -7.55 23.67
C SER A 252 6.67 -8.53 24.10
N PRO A 253 6.41 -9.84 24.06
CA PRO A 253 7.48 -10.84 24.24
C PRO A 253 8.49 -10.89 23.08
N ASP A 254 8.13 -10.33 21.92
CA ASP A 254 9.04 -10.13 20.79
C ASP A 254 9.93 -8.91 21.07
N ALA A 255 11.21 -9.17 21.29
CA ALA A 255 12.19 -8.15 21.66
C ALA A 255 12.32 -7.04 20.60
N GLN A 256 12.23 -7.35 19.30
CA GLN A 256 12.35 -6.35 18.25
C GLN A 256 11.12 -5.45 18.20
N ARG A 257 9.93 -6.03 18.34
CA ARG A 257 8.68 -5.26 18.47
C ARG A 257 8.73 -4.35 19.69
N SER A 258 9.15 -4.88 20.84
CA SER A 258 9.29 -4.12 22.09
C SER A 258 10.22 -2.92 21.90
N ILE A 259 11.39 -3.11 21.27
CA ILE A 259 12.33 -2.02 20.97
C ILE A 259 11.71 -0.96 20.06
N ILE A 260 11.08 -1.36 18.95
CA ILE A 260 10.44 -0.43 18.01
C ILE A 260 9.40 0.43 18.73
N CYS A 261 8.52 -0.19 19.51
CA CYS A 261 7.46 0.49 20.22
C CYS A 261 8.00 1.39 21.34
N THR A 262 8.99 0.94 22.10
CA THR A 262 9.64 1.73 23.16
C THR A 262 10.32 2.98 22.59
N GLN A 263 11.07 2.82 21.50
CA GLN A 263 11.73 3.96 20.83
C GLN A 263 10.75 4.96 20.24
N ALA A 264 9.64 4.48 19.71
CA ALA A 264 8.59 5.36 19.19
C ALA A 264 7.84 6.07 20.31
N LEU A 265 7.54 5.36 21.41
CA LEU A 265 6.89 5.90 22.60
C LEU A 265 7.71 7.08 23.18
N ALA A 266 9.03 6.95 23.23
CA ALA A 266 9.92 8.00 23.71
C ALA A 266 9.91 9.30 22.87
N LYS A 267 9.34 9.27 21.66
CA LYS A 267 9.31 10.42 20.72
C LYS A 267 7.98 11.13 20.63
N ILE A 268 6.96 10.64 21.33
CA ILE A 268 5.63 11.24 21.34
C ILE A 268 5.26 11.81 22.71
N ARG A 269 4.12 12.48 22.80
CA ARG A 269 3.59 12.94 24.10
C ARG A 269 3.16 11.74 24.95
N LEU A 270 3.57 11.74 26.21
CA LEU A 270 3.35 10.64 27.14
C LEU A 270 2.28 10.98 28.19
N HIS A 271 1.45 10.03 28.51
CA HIS A 271 0.68 9.98 29.77
C HIS A 271 1.51 9.33 30.90
N ASP A 272 0.99 9.32 32.11
CA ASP A 272 1.78 8.93 33.30
C ASP A 272 2.31 7.50 33.22
N SER A 273 1.48 6.53 32.84
CA SER A 273 1.91 5.11 32.72
C SER A 273 3.02 4.91 31.70
N ALA A 274 2.99 5.61 30.56
CA ALA A 274 4.04 5.54 29.55
C ALA A 274 5.34 6.20 30.05
N ARG A 275 5.25 7.27 30.82
CA ARG A 275 6.42 7.89 31.49
C ARG A 275 7.05 6.97 32.51
N ASP A 276 6.23 6.32 33.33
CA ASP A 276 6.71 5.39 34.37
C ASP A 276 7.38 4.17 33.74
N TYR A 277 6.81 3.63 32.66
CA TYR A 277 7.45 2.57 31.89
C TYR A 277 8.82 2.99 31.35
N LEU A 278 8.91 4.13 30.66
CA LEU A 278 10.19 4.61 30.13
C LEU A 278 11.22 4.93 31.22
N ARG A 279 10.77 5.45 32.38
CA ARG A 279 11.66 5.65 33.54
C ARG A 279 12.22 4.30 34.04
N GLY A 280 11.39 3.28 34.16
CA GLY A 280 11.83 1.93 34.54
C GLY A 280 12.83 1.35 33.53
N VAL A 281 12.64 1.55 32.22
CA VAL A 281 13.59 1.15 31.17
C VAL A 281 14.94 1.86 31.34
N LEU A 282 14.95 3.16 31.63
CA LEU A 282 16.20 3.92 31.85
C LEU A 282 16.93 3.48 33.12
N GLU A 283 16.21 3.17 34.21
CA GLU A 283 16.78 2.71 35.47
C GLU A 283 17.36 1.28 35.37
N SER A 284 16.76 0.43 34.50
CA SER A 284 17.23 -0.93 34.23
C SER A 284 18.29 -1.02 33.11
N SER A 285 18.64 0.11 32.50
CA SER A 285 19.38 0.19 31.23
C SER A 285 20.89 -0.11 31.33
N GLU A 286 21.44 -0.54 32.47
CA GLU A 286 22.79 -1.10 32.51
C GLU A 286 22.91 -2.37 31.65
N ASP A 287 21.77 -3.01 31.25
CA ASP A 287 21.74 -4.25 30.46
C ASP A 287 20.89 -4.14 29.14
N ALA A 288 20.24 -3.05 28.84
CA ALA A 288 19.18 -3.06 27.81
C ALA A 288 19.60 -2.64 26.39
N GLY A 289 20.85 -2.44 26.05
CA GLY A 289 21.32 -2.24 24.66
C GLY A 289 20.52 -1.21 23.81
N LEU A 290 19.83 -0.22 24.45
CA LEU A 290 19.00 0.80 23.81
C LEU A 290 19.82 2.07 23.52
#